data_0bde9da8ddc77c8e0585555b2085f576
#
_entry.id   0bde9da8ddc77c8e0585555b2085f576
#
_cell.length_a   1.000
_cell.length_b   1.000
_cell.length_c   1.000
_cell.angle_alpha   90.00
_cell.angle_beta   90.00
_cell.angle_gamma   90.00
#
_symmetry.space_group_name_H-M   'P 1'
#
loop_
_entity.id
_entity.type
_entity.pdbx_description
1 polymer ?
#
loop_
_entity_poly.entity_id
_entity_poly.type
_entity_poly.pdbx_seq_one_letter_code
_entity_poly.pdbx_strand_id
1 'polypeptide(L)'
;MIPGVTKSNSGIEDISWNILGQTYVPKTKSENSMAWHATLPKCTFVPPHIHPTQDEFIYVLEGRFDLLLNGVETYAEPGDTIRLPMGIPHGIFNKTDTTIKCLFWVAPTRRLYDLFWALHNLGPEPNPADVVAISAKHEVDFLPPEEE
;
A
#
# COMPACT_ATOMS: atom_id res chain seq x y z
N MET A 1 12.79 9.67 -15.79
CA MET A 1 12.86 10.23 -14.41
C MET A 1 13.87 11.36 -14.38
N ILE A 2 13.49 12.49 -13.80
CA ILE A 2 14.37 13.66 -13.65
C ILE A 2 15.05 13.54 -12.27
N PRO A 3 16.39 13.68 -12.21
CA PRO A 3 17.07 13.63 -10.92
C PRO A 3 16.65 14.80 -10.02
N GLY A 4 16.56 14.54 -8.73
CA GLY A 4 16.15 15.56 -7.76
C GLY A 4 15.87 14.98 -6.39
N VAL A 5 15.38 15.84 -5.49
CA VAL A 5 15.03 15.49 -4.12
C VAL A 5 13.56 15.80 -3.88
N THR A 6 12.79 14.79 -3.49
CA THR A 6 11.44 14.98 -2.97
C THR A 6 11.54 15.18 -1.46
N LYS A 7 11.17 16.36 -0.96
CA LYS A 7 11.33 16.71 0.45
C LYS A 7 10.45 15.88 1.37
N SER A 8 10.81 15.80 2.64
CA SER A 8 10.18 14.90 3.63
C SER A 8 8.67 15.07 3.79
N ASN A 9 8.17 16.28 3.66
CA ASN A 9 6.74 16.61 3.83
C ASN A 9 6.03 16.90 2.52
N SER A 10 6.61 16.50 1.38
CA SER A 10 6.06 16.73 0.04
C SER A 10 5.96 15.42 -0.74
N GLY A 11 5.09 15.41 -1.74
CA GLY A 11 5.01 14.37 -2.76
C GLY A 11 5.42 14.90 -4.12
N ILE A 12 5.66 14.01 -5.07
CA ILE A 12 5.83 14.41 -6.47
C ILE A 12 4.55 15.13 -6.93
N GLU A 13 4.68 16.22 -7.67
CA GLU A 13 3.56 17.03 -8.16
C GLU A 13 2.55 17.44 -7.06
N ASP A 14 3.01 17.55 -5.80
CA ASP A 14 2.18 17.87 -4.62
C ASP A 14 1.02 16.88 -4.37
N ILE A 15 1.17 15.63 -4.81
CA ILE A 15 0.16 14.59 -4.68
C ILE A 15 0.10 14.06 -3.25
N SER A 16 -1.13 13.89 -2.74
CA SER A 16 -1.45 13.17 -1.52
C SER A 16 -2.76 12.42 -1.73
N TRP A 17 -2.74 11.09 -1.57
CA TRP A 17 -3.92 10.24 -1.75
C TRP A 17 -4.50 9.78 -0.43
N ASN A 18 -5.83 9.72 -0.36
CA ASN A 18 -6.55 8.98 0.68
C ASN A 18 -6.87 7.58 0.13
N ILE A 19 -6.26 6.57 0.74
CA ILE A 19 -6.40 5.17 0.31
C ILE A 19 -6.92 4.35 1.48
N LEU A 20 -8.21 4.03 1.47
CA LEU A 20 -8.85 3.20 2.50
C LEU A 20 -8.58 3.72 3.93
N GLY A 21 -8.63 5.04 4.11
CA GLY A 21 -8.37 5.71 5.39
C GLY A 21 -6.89 5.97 5.69
N GLN A 22 -6.00 5.53 4.82
CA GLN A 22 -4.55 5.76 4.90
C GLN A 22 -4.17 6.95 4.03
N THR A 23 -3.06 7.62 4.35
CA THR A 23 -2.51 8.69 3.51
C THR A 23 -1.27 8.19 2.78
N TYR A 24 -1.28 8.20 1.47
CA TYR A 24 -0.16 7.82 0.60
C TYR A 24 0.36 9.04 -0.14
N VAL A 25 1.66 9.29 -0.03
CA VAL A 25 2.34 10.40 -0.67
C VAL A 25 3.44 9.87 -1.57
N PRO A 26 3.27 9.92 -2.91
CA PRO A 26 4.28 9.36 -3.82
C PRO A 26 5.57 10.18 -3.76
N LYS A 27 6.70 9.47 -3.65
CA LYS A 27 8.03 10.06 -3.50
C LYS A 27 8.86 9.99 -4.77
N THR A 28 8.69 8.93 -5.54
CA THR A 28 9.37 8.74 -6.82
C THR A 28 8.56 7.81 -7.70
N LYS A 29 8.68 7.98 -9.01
CA LYS A 29 7.98 7.16 -9.97
C LYS A 29 8.74 7.07 -11.28
N SER A 30 8.87 5.86 -11.79
CA SER A 30 9.28 5.55 -13.16
C SER A 30 8.50 4.32 -13.61
N GLU A 31 8.73 3.84 -14.82
CA GLU A 31 8.16 2.57 -15.28
C GLU A 31 8.68 1.37 -14.48
N ASN A 32 9.92 1.45 -14.01
CA ASN A 32 10.60 0.34 -13.33
C ASN A 32 10.26 0.23 -11.85
N SER A 33 9.89 1.35 -11.20
CA SER A 33 9.55 1.35 -9.77
C SER A 33 8.78 2.61 -9.38
N MET A 34 8.03 2.49 -8.29
CA MET A 34 7.38 3.62 -7.63
C MET A 34 7.50 3.43 -6.13
N ALA A 35 7.77 4.52 -5.41
CA ALA A 35 7.81 4.51 -3.95
C ALA A 35 6.91 5.60 -3.39
N TRP A 36 6.26 5.28 -2.25
CA TRP A 36 5.41 6.24 -1.56
C TRP A 36 5.55 6.12 -0.04
N HIS A 37 5.44 7.26 0.62
CA HIS A 37 5.33 7.31 2.08
C HIS A 37 3.88 7.07 2.47
N ALA A 38 3.67 6.20 3.45
CA ALA A 38 2.33 5.89 3.94
C ALA A 38 2.20 6.20 5.42
N THR A 39 1.04 6.75 5.77
CA THR A 39 0.62 6.99 7.14
C THR A 39 -0.65 6.16 7.36
N LEU A 40 -0.60 5.23 8.31
CA LEU A 40 -1.70 4.34 8.65
C LEU A 40 -2.20 4.67 10.05
N PRO A 41 -3.32 5.40 10.18
CA PRO A 41 -3.97 5.61 11.48
C PRO A 41 -4.37 4.29 12.14
N LYS A 42 -4.65 4.33 13.43
CA LYS A 42 -5.17 3.16 14.16
C LYS A 42 -6.39 2.58 13.46
N CYS A 43 -6.56 1.26 13.55
CA CYS A 43 -7.69 0.51 12.97
C CYS A 43 -7.74 0.49 11.44
N THR A 44 -6.75 1.04 10.74
CA THR A 44 -6.68 0.90 9.29
C THR A 44 -6.04 -0.42 8.90
N PHE A 45 -6.43 -0.93 7.75
CA PHE A 45 -5.92 -2.20 7.23
C PHE A 45 -6.14 -2.28 5.73
N VAL A 46 -5.37 -3.14 5.09
CA VAL A 46 -5.62 -3.59 3.73
C VAL A 46 -5.84 -5.10 3.78
N PRO A 47 -7.02 -5.59 3.42
CA PRO A 47 -7.31 -7.02 3.45
C PRO A 47 -6.36 -7.82 2.56
N PRO A 48 -6.26 -9.14 2.75
CA PRO A 48 -5.41 -9.97 1.91
C PRO A 48 -5.69 -9.78 0.42
N HIS A 49 -4.62 -9.57 -0.33
CA HIS A 49 -4.64 -9.34 -1.78
C HIS A 49 -3.34 -9.84 -2.41
N ILE A 50 -3.35 -9.91 -3.73
CA ILE A 50 -2.23 -10.38 -4.53
C ILE A 50 -1.88 -9.29 -5.54
N HIS A 51 -0.57 -9.03 -5.72
CA HIS A 51 -0.03 -8.29 -6.85
C HIS A 51 0.52 -9.31 -7.85
N PRO A 52 -0.22 -9.68 -8.92
CA PRO A 52 0.20 -10.77 -9.79
C PRO A 52 1.39 -10.43 -10.69
N THR A 53 1.71 -9.15 -10.87
CA THR A 53 2.70 -8.70 -11.85
C THR A 53 3.78 -7.78 -11.29
N GLN A 54 3.86 -7.61 -9.96
CA GLN A 54 4.87 -6.75 -9.34
C GLN A 54 5.28 -7.27 -7.97
N ASP A 55 6.55 -7.04 -7.60
CA ASP A 55 7.03 -7.22 -6.24
C ASP A 55 6.74 -5.95 -5.43
N GLU A 56 6.47 -6.11 -4.15
CA GLU A 56 6.24 -5.01 -3.23
C GLU A 56 7.13 -5.15 -1.99
N PHE A 57 7.54 -4.02 -1.46
CA PHE A 57 8.41 -3.95 -0.29
C PHE A 57 7.94 -2.83 0.63
N ILE A 58 8.13 -3.03 1.94
CA ILE A 58 7.79 -2.01 2.94
C ILE A 58 8.97 -1.86 3.90
N TYR A 59 9.42 -0.63 4.10
CA TYR A 59 10.36 -0.29 5.16
C TYR A 59 9.63 0.45 6.27
N VAL A 60 9.64 -0.11 7.47
CA VAL A 60 8.90 0.44 8.60
C VAL A 60 9.70 1.58 9.25
N LEU A 61 9.09 2.76 9.35
CA LEU A 61 9.69 3.95 9.96
C LEU A 61 9.25 4.15 11.40
N GLU A 62 7.97 3.99 11.69
CA GLU A 62 7.38 4.14 13.02
C GLU A 62 6.24 3.15 13.21
N GLY A 63 6.07 2.67 14.45
CA GLY A 63 4.96 1.80 14.81
C GLY A 63 5.21 0.33 14.50
N ARG A 64 4.18 -0.48 14.67
CA ARG A 64 4.23 -1.93 14.45
C ARG A 64 3.18 -2.35 13.44
N PHE A 65 3.61 -3.03 12.38
CA PHE A 65 2.72 -3.71 11.45
C PHE A 65 2.44 -5.13 11.90
N ASP A 66 1.18 -5.50 11.91
CA ASP A 66 0.77 -6.90 11.93
C ASP A 66 0.44 -7.33 10.50
N LEU A 67 0.89 -8.51 10.12
CA LEU A 67 0.90 -8.97 8.75
C LEU A 67 0.32 -10.37 8.65
N LEU A 68 -0.35 -10.63 7.53
CA LEU A 68 -0.71 -11.96 7.10
C LEU A 68 0.01 -12.23 5.78
N LEU A 69 1.05 -13.06 5.81
CA LEU A 69 1.91 -13.36 4.65
C LEU A 69 1.71 -14.81 4.24
N ASN A 70 1.10 -15.02 3.07
CA ASN A 70 0.79 -16.36 2.57
C ASN A 70 0.08 -17.25 3.62
N GLY A 71 -0.89 -16.66 4.34
CA GLY A 71 -1.66 -17.32 5.39
C GLY A 71 -0.97 -17.43 6.75
N VAL A 72 0.25 -16.90 6.90
CA VAL A 72 1.01 -16.94 8.16
C VAL A 72 1.03 -15.57 8.82
N GLU A 73 0.61 -15.51 10.09
CA GLU A 73 0.68 -14.30 10.88
C GLU A 73 2.12 -13.97 11.28
N THR A 74 2.50 -12.70 11.12
CA THR A 74 3.79 -12.18 11.55
C THR A 74 3.68 -10.68 11.83
N TYR A 75 4.78 -10.06 12.20
CA TYR A 75 4.81 -8.61 12.46
C TYR A 75 6.14 -8.00 12.07
N ALA A 76 6.16 -6.68 11.91
CA ALA A 76 7.37 -5.91 11.64
C ALA A 76 7.39 -4.63 12.48
N GLU A 77 8.58 -4.22 12.88
CA GLU A 77 8.87 -3.06 13.73
C GLU A 77 9.79 -2.06 13.00
N PRO A 78 9.99 -0.85 13.54
CA PRO A 78 10.84 0.14 12.89
C PRO A 78 12.24 -0.40 12.55
N GLY A 79 12.66 -0.17 11.31
CA GLY A 79 13.91 -0.68 10.76
C GLY A 79 13.79 -2.01 10.05
N ASP A 80 12.66 -2.71 10.18
CA ASP A 80 12.41 -3.96 9.46
C ASP A 80 11.98 -3.70 8.02
N THR A 81 12.36 -4.61 7.13
CA THR A 81 11.90 -4.62 5.74
C THR A 81 10.97 -5.81 5.51
N ILE A 82 9.79 -5.53 4.99
CA ILE A 82 8.80 -6.54 4.64
C ILE A 82 8.93 -6.82 3.14
N ARG A 83 9.05 -8.09 2.78
CA ARG A 83 9.12 -8.53 1.39
C ARG A 83 7.80 -9.18 1.00
N LEU A 84 7.18 -8.66 -0.05
CA LEU A 84 5.88 -9.11 -0.56
C LEU A 84 6.05 -9.53 -2.02
N PRO A 85 6.54 -10.78 -2.26
CA PRO A 85 6.81 -11.22 -3.62
C PRO A 85 5.56 -11.28 -4.49
N MET A 86 5.78 -11.09 -5.79
CA MET A 86 4.76 -11.25 -6.82
C MET A 86 3.98 -12.56 -6.63
N GLY A 87 2.65 -12.47 -6.71
CA GLY A 87 1.75 -13.62 -6.65
C GLY A 87 1.50 -14.19 -5.24
N ILE A 88 2.14 -13.67 -4.21
CA ILE A 88 1.95 -14.14 -2.82
C ILE A 88 0.89 -13.30 -2.11
N PRO A 89 -0.16 -13.92 -1.56
CA PRO A 89 -1.19 -13.18 -0.82
C PRO A 89 -0.63 -12.51 0.43
N HIS A 90 -0.98 -11.24 0.64
CA HIS A 90 -0.63 -10.53 1.87
C HIS A 90 -1.73 -9.57 2.31
N GLY A 91 -1.87 -9.43 3.62
CA GLY A 91 -2.70 -8.42 4.27
C GLY A 91 -1.87 -7.63 5.27
N ILE A 92 -2.20 -6.37 5.46
CA ILE A 92 -1.50 -5.47 6.40
C ILE A 92 -2.50 -4.82 7.33
N PHE A 93 -2.14 -4.76 8.62
CA PHE A 93 -3.06 -4.32 9.66
C PHE A 93 -2.35 -3.42 10.67
N ASN A 94 -2.98 -2.31 11.02
CA ASN A 94 -2.59 -1.55 12.20
C ASN A 94 -3.52 -1.94 13.35
N LYS A 95 -3.06 -2.87 14.18
CA LYS A 95 -3.78 -3.34 15.38
C LYS A 95 -3.41 -2.55 16.63
N THR A 96 -2.64 -1.48 16.51
CA THR A 96 -2.14 -0.66 17.62
C THR A 96 -2.99 0.58 17.84
N ASP A 97 -2.75 1.28 18.94
CA ASP A 97 -3.39 2.57 19.25
C ASP A 97 -2.69 3.76 18.59
N THR A 98 -1.58 3.52 17.89
CA THR A 98 -0.73 4.57 17.35
C THR A 98 -0.72 4.53 15.83
N THR A 99 -0.26 5.63 15.24
CA THR A 99 -0.08 5.72 13.80
C THR A 99 1.19 4.98 13.37
N ILE A 100 1.08 4.22 12.28
CA ILE A 100 2.23 3.60 11.61
C ILE A 100 2.69 4.50 10.48
N LYS A 101 4.00 4.65 10.31
CA LYS A 101 4.61 5.31 9.15
C LYS A 101 5.61 4.37 8.49
N CYS A 102 5.59 4.35 7.17
CA CYS A 102 6.44 3.46 6.39
C CYS A 102 6.68 3.99 4.99
N LEU A 103 7.66 3.40 4.32
CA LEU A 103 7.91 3.59 2.91
C LEU A 103 7.57 2.29 2.18
N PHE A 104 6.66 2.39 1.22
CA PHE A 104 6.35 1.32 0.28
C PHE A 104 7.09 1.55 -1.04
N TRP A 105 7.47 0.48 -1.72
CA TRP A 105 7.83 0.56 -3.13
C TRP A 105 7.46 -0.72 -3.86
N VAL A 106 7.19 -0.57 -5.16
CA VAL A 106 6.86 -1.68 -6.06
C VAL A 106 7.77 -1.67 -7.27
N ALA A 107 8.00 -2.84 -7.84
CA ALA A 107 8.77 -3.01 -9.06
C ALA A 107 8.22 -4.22 -9.86
N PRO A 108 7.88 -4.03 -11.13
CA PRO A 108 7.71 -2.76 -11.86
C PRO A 108 6.47 -1.98 -11.40
N THR A 109 6.36 -0.73 -11.80
CA THR A 109 5.26 0.17 -11.37
C THR A 109 3.90 -0.30 -11.84
N ARG A 110 3.80 -0.85 -13.04
CA ARG A 110 2.53 -1.28 -13.65
C ARG A 110 1.46 -0.18 -13.56
N ARG A 111 0.26 -0.54 -13.13
CA ARG A 111 -0.89 0.37 -13.07
C ARG A 111 -1.21 0.87 -11.66
N LEU A 112 -0.29 0.71 -10.71
CA LEU A 112 -0.56 1.04 -9.31
C LEU A 112 -0.74 2.55 -9.08
N TYR A 113 0.00 3.38 -9.79
CA TYR A 113 -0.18 4.83 -9.75
C TYR A 113 -1.60 5.23 -10.16
N ASP A 114 -2.09 4.66 -11.26
CA ASP A 114 -3.44 4.92 -11.74
C ASP A 114 -4.50 4.37 -10.78
N LEU A 115 -4.22 3.21 -10.17
CA LEU A 115 -5.09 2.64 -9.15
C LEU A 115 -5.25 3.58 -7.95
N PHE A 116 -4.16 4.16 -7.46
CA PHE A 116 -4.23 5.05 -6.30
C PHE A 116 -5.04 6.31 -6.61
N TRP A 117 -4.93 6.87 -7.81
CA TRP A 117 -5.83 7.93 -8.23
C TRP A 117 -7.29 7.48 -8.27
N ALA A 118 -7.56 6.31 -8.81
CA ALA A 118 -8.92 5.79 -8.89
C ALA A 118 -9.52 5.55 -7.50
N LEU A 119 -8.76 4.96 -6.58
CA LEU A 119 -9.21 4.75 -5.20
C LEU A 119 -9.43 6.07 -4.46
N HIS A 120 -8.51 7.03 -4.60
CA HIS A 120 -8.66 8.37 -4.02
C HIS A 120 -9.94 9.04 -4.48
N ASN A 121 -10.27 8.94 -5.77
CA ASN A 121 -11.43 9.56 -6.38
C ASN A 121 -12.76 8.89 -6.02
N LEU A 122 -12.76 7.71 -5.40
CA LEU A 122 -13.97 7.10 -4.85
C LEU A 122 -14.51 7.84 -3.62
N GLY A 123 -13.68 8.69 -3.00
CA GLY A 123 -14.06 9.44 -1.80
C GLY A 123 -13.75 8.70 -0.50
N PRO A 124 -14.12 9.29 0.67
CA PRO A 124 -13.68 8.81 1.98
C PRO A 124 -14.35 7.52 2.46
N GLU A 125 -15.51 7.17 1.92
CA GLU A 125 -16.29 5.98 2.31
C GLU A 125 -16.67 5.16 1.08
N PRO A 126 -15.70 4.56 0.37
CA PRO A 126 -16.00 3.84 -0.86
C PRO A 126 -16.76 2.54 -0.57
N ASN A 127 -17.61 2.15 -1.52
CA ASN A 127 -18.25 0.83 -1.50
C ASN A 127 -17.18 -0.25 -1.67
N PRO A 128 -17.10 -1.25 -0.76
CA PRO A 128 -16.08 -2.31 -0.87
C PRO A 128 -16.09 -3.05 -2.21
N ALA A 129 -17.26 -3.26 -2.82
CA ALA A 129 -17.35 -3.91 -4.12
C ALA A 129 -16.69 -3.08 -5.24
N ASP A 130 -16.79 -1.75 -5.16
CA ASP A 130 -16.13 -0.85 -6.12
C ASP A 130 -14.62 -0.87 -5.95
N VAL A 131 -14.13 -0.92 -4.71
CA VAL A 131 -12.69 -1.06 -4.42
C VAL A 131 -12.14 -2.34 -5.04
N VAL A 132 -12.81 -3.46 -4.83
CA VAL A 132 -12.39 -4.76 -5.39
C VAL A 132 -12.37 -4.73 -6.91
N ALA A 133 -13.44 -4.21 -7.54
CA ALA A 133 -13.57 -4.16 -9.00
C ALA A 133 -12.52 -3.26 -9.66
N ILE A 134 -12.29 -2.07 -9.11
CA ILE A 134 -11.28 -1.14 -9.63
C ILE A 134 -9.87 -1.72 -9.43
N SER A 135 -9.60 -2.30 -8.28
CA SER A 135 -8.30 -2.92 -7.99
C SER A 135 -7.98 -4.05 -8.96
N ALA A 136 -8.94 -4.92 -9.26
CA ALA A 136 -8.76 -6.01 -10.22
C ALA A 136 -8.41 -5.49 -11.63
N LYS A 137 -9.00 -4.38 -12.05
CA LYS A 137 -8.69 -3.74 -13.34
C LYS A 137 -7.27 -3.17 -13.40
N HIS A 138 -6.62 -3.00 -12.26
CA HIS A 138 -5.29 -2.43 -12.13
C HIS A 138 -4.27 -3.45 -11.60
N GLU A 139 -4.53 -4.74 -11.77
CA GLU A 139 -3.62 -5.82 -11.42
C GLU A 139 -3.36 -5.94 -9.91
N VAL A 140 -4.39 -5.67 -9.09
CA VAL A 140 -4.40 -5.96 -7.66
C VAL A 140 -5.68 -6.74 -7.35
N ASP A 141 -5.51 -7.99 -6.93
CA ASP A 141 -6.62 -8.91 -6.72
C ASP A 141 -6.84 -9.15 -5.23
N PHE A 142 -7.96 -8.65 -4.70
CA PHE A 142 -8.38 -8.96 -3.34
C PHE A 142 -8.91 -10.39 -3.27
N LEU A 143 -8.52 -11.09 -2.20
CA LEU A 143 -9.02 -12.44 -1.95
C LEU A 143 -10.45 -12.38 -1.41
N PRO A 144 -11.29 -13.40 -1.68
CA PRO A 144 -12.59 -13.48 -1.05
C PRO A 144 -12.44 -13.60 0.49
N PRO A 145 -13.40 -13.06 1.28
CA PRO A 145 -13.39 -13.24 2.72
C PRO A 145 -13.35 -14.73 3.07
N GLU A 146 -12.61 -15.09 4.13
CA GLU A 146 -12.65 -16.45 4.64
C GLU A 146 -14.08 -16.75 5.12
N GLU A 147 -14.63 -17.89 4.72
CA GLU A 147 -15.89 -18.40 5.24
C GLU A 147 -15.65 -18.91 6.67
N GLU A 148 -16.40 -18.38 7.61
CA GLU A 148 -16.42 -18.90 8.98
C GLU A 148 -17.24 -20.20 9.06
#